data_6dfc6ca59973b2f307196d972015147f
#
_entry.id   6dfc6ca59973b2f307196d972015147f
#
_cell.length_a   1.000
_cell.length_b   1.000
_cell.length_c   1.000
_cell.angle_alpha   90.00
_cell.angle_beta   90.00
_cell.angle_gamma   90.00
#
_symmetry.space_group_name_H-M   'P 1'
#
loop_
_entity.id
_entity.type
_entity.pdbx_description
1 polymer ?
#
loop_
_entity_poly.entity_id
_entity_poly.type
_entity_poly.pdbx_seq_one_letter_code
_entity_poly.pdbx_strand_id
1 'polypeptide(L)'
;DMDFREVMEDLCKKRKKLHPVRLQLSETFSQSALEFLCKKLGLSEEHIFYLKTPLDLSFAGKIADMCDNKLLKYDKLVSQKSASIAENMSIIPQIKRRDILLSYPYESIKPFIQLLNEAANDPKVTEIKITLYRLAKNSQIIAALCDAAENGKDVLVLVELRARFDEENNIGWSRRLQDSGCKIIYGPRDLKV
;
A
#
# COMPACT_ATOMS: atom_id res chain seq x y z
N ASP A 1 -23.83 -13.55 6.81
CA ASP A 1 -22.62 -12.80 7.23
C ASP A 1 -22.07 -12.09 6.01
N MET A 2 -22.04 -10.75 6.05
CA MET A 2 -21.42 -9.96 5.00
C MET A 2 -19.90 -10.16 5.07
N ASP A 3 -19.27 -10.42 3.91
CA ASP A 3 -17.82 -10.49 3.79
C ASP A 3 -17.20 -9.15 4.23
N PHE A 4 -16.18 -9.18 5.09
CA PHE A 4 -15.53 -7.97 5.60
C PHE A 4 -15.01 -7.06 4.48
N ARG A 5 -14.59 -7.63 3.35
CA ARG A 5 -14.20 -6.89 2.16
C ARG A 5 -15.38 -6.09 1.58
N GLU A 6 -16.57 -6.68 1.46
CA GLU A 6 -17.77 -6.00 0.97
C GLU A 6 -18.15 -4.83 1.87
N VAL A 7 -18.04 -5.02 3.20
CA VAL A 7 -18.25 -3.94 4.17
C VAL A 7 -17.26 -2.80 3.92
N MET A 8 -15.99 -3.09 3.72
CA MET A 8 -14.95 -2.09 3.46
C MET A 8 -15.14 -1.40 2.10
N GLU A 9 -15.53 -2.12 1.06
CA GLU A 9 -15.88 -1.53 -0.25
C GLU A 9 -17.04 -0.53 -0.11
N ASP A 10 -18.08 -0.92 0.61
CA ASP A 10 -19.25 -0.06 0.85
C ASP A 10 -18.89 1.17 1.68
N LEU A 11 -18.08 1.00 2.70
CA LEU A 11 -17.55 2.13 3.50
C LEU A 11 -16.72 3.10 2.64
N CYS A 12 -15.87 2.61 1.76
CA CYS A 12 -15.09 3.46 0.84
C CYS A 12 -16.00 4.24 -0.13
N LYS A 13 -17.07 3.60 -0.64
CA LYS A 13 -18.08 4.26 -1.48
C LYS A 13 -18.88 5.31 -0.69
N LYS A 14 -19.35 4.96 0.51
CA LYS A 14 -20.12 5.84 1.39
C LYS A 14 -19.29 7.06 1.83
N ARG A 15 -18.01 6.87 2.12
CA ARG A 15 -17.10 7.95 2.54
C ARG A 15 -17.07 9.12 1.54
N LYS A 16 -17.15 8.83 0.23
CA LYS A 16 -17.21 9.85 -0.83
C LYS A 16 -18.49 10.69 -0.82
N LYS A 17 -19.53 10.22 -0.12
CA LYS A 17 -20.85 10.86 -0.03
C LYS A 17 -21.14 11.44 1.37
N LEU A 18 -20.18 11.32 2.30
CA LEU A 18 -20.36 11.87 3.64
C LEU A 18 -20.36 13.39 3.61
N HIS A 19 -21.03 13.97 4.60
CA HIS A 19 -21.06 15.41 4.78
C HIS A 19 -19.65 15.94 5.09
N PRO A 20 -19.18 16.99 4.42
CA PRO A 20 -17.92 17.64 4.76
C PRO A 20 -18.02 18.23 6.18
N VAL A 21 -16.95 18.09 6.96
CA VAL A 21 -16.86 18.58 8.35
C VAL A 21 -15.79 19.67 8.50
N ARG A 22 -15.11 20.01 7.41
CA ARG A 22 -14.06 21.02 7.41
C ARG A 22 -13.93 21.66 6.04
N LEU A 23 -13.92 23.00 5.99
CA LEU A 23 -13.61 23.79 4.81
C LEU A 23 -12.37 24.64 5.09
N GLN A 24 -11.33 24.47 4.28
CA GLN A 24 -10.12 25.29 4.35
C GLN A 24 -10.10 26.29 3.20
N LEU A 25 -9.86 27.54 3.51
CA LEU A 25 -9.87 28.64 2.57
C LEU A 25 -8.58 29.44 2.66
N SER A 26 -8.18 30.09 1.56
CA SER A 26 -7.18 31.16 1.60
C SER A 26 -7.78 32.45 2.18
N GLU A 27 -6.97 33.30 2.80
CA GLU A 27 -7.45 34.56 3.40
C GLU A 27 -8.15 35.52 2.39
N THR A 28 -7.85 35.38 1.12
CA THR A 28 -8.41 36.23 0.04
C THR A 28 -9.68 35.65 -0.60
N PHE A 29 -10.34 34.70 0.06
CA PHE A 29 -11.52 34.04 -0.51
C PHE A 29 -12.74 35.00 -0.49
N SER A 30 -13.52 34.99 -1.57
CA SER A 30 -14.69 35.85 -1.73
C SER A 30 -15.82 35.49 -0.76
N GLN A 31 -16.39 36.46 -0.08
CA GLN A 31 -17.48 36.28 0.85
C GLN A 31 -18.72 35.65 0.19
N SER A 32 -19.09 36.11 -1.00
CA SER A 32 -20.24 35.55 -1.74
C SER A 32 -20.04 34.10 -2.14
N ALA A 33 -18.81 33.71 -2.51
CA ALA A 33 -18.46 32.34 -2.81
C ALA A 33 -18.47 31.46 -1.53
N LEU A 34 -18.04 32.02 -0.39
CA LEU A 34 -18.11 31.34 0.89
C LEU A 34 -19.55 31.01 1.28
N GLU A 35 -20.45 31.99 1.23
CA GLU A 35 -21.86 31.80 1.54
C GLU A 35 -22.49 30.76 0.63
N PHE A 36 -22.18 30.78 -0.65
CA PHE A 36 -22.63 29.75 -1.58
C PHE A 36 -22.14 28.34 -1.20
N LEU A 37 -20.83 28.20 -0.88
CA LEU A 37 -20.27 26.91 -0.47
C LEU A 37 -20.87 26.41 0.84
N CYS A 38 -20.98 27.28 1.85
CA CYS A 38 -21.58 26.91 3.14
C CYS A 38 -23.02 26.43 2.98
N LYS A 39 -23.82 27.16 2.21
CA LYS A 39 -25.20 26.76 1.90
C LYS A 39 -25.27 25.42 1.14
N LYS A 40 -24.37 25.24 0.17
CA LYS A 40 -24.36 24.03 -0.68
C LYS A 40 -23.87 22.78 0.09
N LEU A 41 -22.90 22.96 0.98
CA LEU A 41 -22.25 21.91 1.74
C LEU A 41 -22.87 21.73 3.15
N GLY A 42 -23.78 22.59 3.57
CA GLY A 42 -24.40 22.56 4.90
C GLY A 42 -23.39 22.83 6.04
N LEU A 43 -22.41 23.70 5.81
CA LEU A 43 -21.38 24.03 6.79
C LEU A 43 -21.72 25.29 7.57
N SER A 44 -21.38 25.30 8.86
CA SER A 44 -21.42 26.46 9.75
C SER A 44 -20.03 27.08 9.91
N GLU A 45 -19.94 28.25 10.54
CA GLU A 45 -18.67 28.97 10.72
C GLU A 45 -17.61 28.16 11.47
N GLU A 46 -17.99 27.31 12.40
CA GLU A 46 -17.09 26.42 13.14
C GLU A 46 -16.34 25.40 12.28
N HIS A 47 -16.82 25.16 11.06
CA HIS A 47 -16.20 24.26 10.08
C HIS A 47 -15.21 24.96 9.14
N ILE A 48 -15.09 26.31 9.23
CA ILE A 48 -14.32 27.12 8.31
C ILE A 48 -12.98 27.50 8.91
N PHE A 49 -11.90 27.25 8.17
CA PHE A 49 -10.53 27.53 8.58
C PHE A 49 -9.81 28.34 7.52
N TYR A 50 -9.33 29.50 7.87
CA TYR A 50 -8.53 30.36 6.98
C TYR A 50 -7.04 30.04 7.15
N LEU A 51 -6.35 29.84 6.04
CA LEU A 51 -4.93 29.53 6.01
C LEU A 51 -4.15 30.59 5.23
N LYS A 52 -3.00 31.00 5.78
CA LYS A 52 -2.04 31.91 5.11
C LYS A 52 -1.12 31.16 4.14
N THR A 53 -1.05 29.84 4.26
CA THR A 53 -0.23 28.98 3.43
C THR A 53 -1.02 28.47 2.22
N PRO A 54 -0.36 28.01 1.14
CA PRO A 54 -1.03 27.30 0.06
C PRO A 54 -1.85 26.12 0.60
N LEU A 55 -3.09 25.96 0.09
CA LEU A 55 -4.01 24.90 0.55
C LEU A 55 -3.56 23.50 0.12
N ASP A 56 -2.91 23.40 -1.01
CA ASP A 56 -2.34 22.16 -1.53
C ASP A 56 -0.82 22.34 -1.71
N LEU A 57 -0.04 21.52 -1.01
CA LEU A 57 1.41 21.53 -1.07
C LEU A 57 1.98 20.48 -2.04
N SER A 58 1.14 19.76 -2.79
CA SER A 58 1.59 18.73 -3.73
C SER A 58 2.50 19.27 -4.83
N PHE A 59 2.37 20.58 -5.16
CA PHE A 59 3.27 21.25 -6.10
C PHE A 59 4.74 21.26 -5.66
N ALA A 60 5.02 21.16 -4.35
CA ALA A 60 6.39 21.15 -3.83
C ALA A 60 7.21 19.98 -4.37
N GLY A 61 6.57 18.82 -4.62
CA GLY A 61 7.20 17.69 -5.29
C GLY A 61 7.69 18.05 -6.69
N LYS A 62 6.84 18.75 -7.48
CA LYS A 62 7.20 19.20 -8.83
C LYS A 62 8.36 20.22 -8.81
N ILE A 63 8.36 21.15 -7.84
CA ILE A 63 9.47 22.10 -7.65
C ILE A 63 10.76 21.32 -7.34
N ALA A 64 10.70 20.34 -6.44
CA ALA A 64 11.85 19.50 -6.12
C ALA A 64 12.37 18.74 -7.37
N ASP A 65 11.49 18.25 -8.22
CA ASP A 65 11.87 17.56 -9.47
C ASP A 65 12.55 18.50 -10.48
N MET A 66 12.09 19.77 -10.55
CA MET A 66 12.66 20.81 -11.42
C MET A 66 13.98 21.42 -10.88
N CYS A 67 14.31 21.17 -9.62
CA CYS A 67 15.49 21.72 -9.00
C CYS A 67 16.72 20.91 -9.43
N ASP A 68 17.67 21.52 -10.15
CA ASP A 68 18.92 20.88 -10.57
C ASP A 68 20.04 20.97 -9.55
N ASN A 69 19.86 21.76 -8.49
CA ASN A 69 20.88 21.90 -7.44
C ASN A 69 20.93 20.68 -6.54
N LYS A 70 21.99 19.88 -6.70
CA LYS A 70 22.23 18.66 -5.91
C LYS A 70 22.37 18.91 -4.41
N LEU A 71 22.84 20.11 -4.00
CA LEU A 71 22.97 20.46 -2.58
C LEU A 71 21.61 20.62 -1.87
N LEU A 72 20.52 20.77 -2.61
CA LEU A 72 19.15 20.89 -2.07
C LEU A 72 18.37 19.57 -2.12
N LYS A 73 19.01 18.49 -2.53
CA LYS A 73 18.40 17.16 -2.60
C LYS A 73 19.25 16.14 -1.86
N TYR A 74 18.59 15.21 -1.21
CA TYR A 74 19.27 14.01 -0.74
C TYR A 74 19.66 13.13 -1.92
N ASP A 75 20.77 12.43 -1.81
CA ASP A 75 21.14 11.41 -2.77
C ASP A 75 20.04 10.32 -2.84
N LYS A 76 19.80 9.83 -4.06
CA LYS A 76 18.85 8.75 -4.23
C LYS A 76 19.34 7.50 -3.52
N LEU A 77 18.55 7.00 -2.57
CA LEU A 77 18.84 5.73 -1.92
C LEU A 77 18.82 4.60 -2.98
N VAL A 78 19.96 3.98 -3.16
CA VAL A 78 20.13 2.78 -4.00
C VAL A 78 20.28 1.58 -3.08
N SER A 79 19.31 0.66 -3.11
CA SER A 79 19.38 -0.56 -2.30
C SER A 79 20.60 -1.41 -2.71
N GLN A 80 21.34 -1.86 -1.70
CA GLN A 80 22.55 -2.66 -1.90
C GLN A 80 22.21 -4.16 -1.96
N LYS A 81 23.13 -4.95 -2.49
CA LYS A 81 23.04 -6.41 -2.41
C LYS A 81 23.31 -6.86 -0.98
N SER A 82 22.60 -7.86 -0.51
CA SER A 82 22.87 -8.43 0.80
C SER A 82 24.14 -9.28 0.77
N ALA A 83 25.07 -9.01 1.69
CA ALA A 83 26.26 -9.84 1.90
C ALA A 83 25.90 -11.26 2.39
N SER A 84 24.69 -11.43 2.91
CA SER A 84 24.21 -12.72 3.42
C SER A 84 23.68 -13.65 2.33
N ILE A 85 23.59 -13.21 1.07
CA ILE A 85 23.00 -13.99 -0.02
C ILE A 85 24.01 -14.14 -1.15
N ALA A 86 24.31 -15.41 -1.50
CA ALA A 86 25.11 -15.69 -2.67
C ALA A 86 24.32 -15.34 -3.95
N GLU A 87 24.94 -14.53 -4.81
CA GLU A 87 24.34 -14.10 -6.07
C GLU A 87 24.20 -15.27 -7.06
N ASN A 88 23.21 -15.15 -7.93
CA ASN A 88 22.93 -16.12 -9.00
C ASN A 88 22.73 -17.58 -8.54
N MET A 89 22.36 -17.73 -7.26
CA MET A 89 22.03 -19.02 -6.67
C MET A 89 20.59 -19.01 -6.15
N SER A 90 19.95 -20.18 -6.12
CA SER A 90 18.64 -20.36 -5.52
C SER A 90 18.64 -19.94 -4.04
N ILE A 91 17.57 -19.27 -3.60
CA ILE A 91 17.43 -18.80 -2.23
C ILE A 91 17.02 -19.92 -1.27
N ILE A 92 16.18 -20.86 -1.70
CA ILE A 92 15.68 -21.97 -0.86
C ILE A 92 16.83 -22.79 -0.24
N PRO A 93 17.87 -23.22 -0.97
CA PRO A 93 19.00 -23.91 -0.35
C PRO A 93 19.79 -23.05 0.64
N GLN A 94 19.83 -21.75 0.45
CA GLN A 94 20.56 -20.84 1.32
C GLN A 94 19.85 -20.68 2.68
N ILE A 95 18.51 -20.46 2.68
CA ILE A 95 17.72 -20.34 3.91
C ILE A 95 17.64 -21.67 4.70
N LYS A 96 17.79 -22.82 4.02
CA LYS A 96 17.89 -24.12 4.70
C LYS A 96 19.19 -24.30 5.49
N ARG A 97 20.23 -23.53 5.17
CA ARG A 97 21.54 -23.62 5.84
C ARG A 97 21.67 -22.65 7.00
N ARG A 98 21.02 -21.50 6.92
CA ARG A 98 21.09 -20.43 7.93
C ARG A 98 19.94 -19.45 7.79
N ASP A 99 19.63 -18.75 8.85
CA ASP A 99 18.72 -17.61 8.83
C ASP A 99 19.30 -16.46 8.01
N ILE A 100 18.46 -15.78 7.24
CA ILE A 100 18.84 -14.63 6.43
C ILE A 100 17.98 -13.45 6.85
N LEU A 101 18.63 -12.37 7.30
CA LEU A 101 17.99 -11.10 7.61
C LEU A 101 18.25 -10.13 6.46
N LEU A 102 17.20 -9.45 6.01
CA LEU A 102 17.26 -8.37 5.02
C LEU A 102 16.75 -7.07 5.62
N SER A 103 17.52 -6.01 5.49
CA SER A 103 17.19 -4.68 6.02
C SER A 103 16.70 -3.75 4.90
N TYR A 104 15.39 -3.63 4.77
CA TYR A 104 14.78 -2.73 3.79
C TYR A 104 14.67 -1.29 4.34
N PRO A 105 14.82 -0.28 3.48
CA PRO A 105 15.08 -0.28 2.02
C PRO A 105 16.57 -0.31 1.64
N TYR A 106 17.47 -0.53 2.61
CA TYR A 106 18.92 -0.49 2.38
C TYR A 106 19.43 -1.67 1.58
N GLU A 107 18.87 -2.85 1.83
CA GLU A 107 19.12 -4.04 1.02
C GLU A 107 17.99 -4.27 0.02
N SER A 108 18.33 -4.94 -1.08
CA SER A 108 17.39 -5.20 -2.18
C SER A 108 16.31 -6.19 -1.79
N ILE A 109 15.06 -5.92 -2.17
CA ILE A 109 13.93 -6.85 -2.03
C ILE A 109 13.97 -8.00 -3.07
N LYS A 110 14.83 -7.91 -4.09
CA LYS A 110 14.89 -8.93 -5.15
C LYS A 110 15.05 -10.36 -4.66
N PRO A 111 15.91 -10.67 -3.64
CA PRO A 111 16.02 -12.01 -3.11
C PRO A 111 14.72 -12.54 -2.51
N PHE A 112 13.91 -11.70 -1.86
CA PHE A 112 12.61 -12.09 -1.33
C PHE A 112 11.62 -12.41 -2.48
N ILE A 113 11.60 -11.59 -3.52
CA ILE A 113 10.78 -11.86 -4.71
C ILE A 113 11.23 -13.15 -5.39
N GLN A 114 12.56 -13.37 -5.50
CA GLN A 114 13.12 -14.60 -6.03
C GLN A 114 12.70 -15.82 -5.20
N LEU A 115 12.74 -15.72 -3.86
CA LEU A 115 12.27 -16.79 -2.97
C LEU A 115 10.81 -17.17 -3.25
N LEU A 116 9.93 -16.17 -3.43
CA LEU A 116 8.52 -16.42 -3.73
C LEU A 116 8.35 -17.11 -5.09
N ASN A 117 9.08 -16.66 -6.11
CA ASN A 117 9.06 -17.29 -7.44
C ASN A 117 9.61 -18.72 -7.41
N GLU A 118 10.69 -18.97 -6.66
CA GLU A 118 11.21 -20.32 -6.45
C GLU A 118 10.18 -21.20 -5.74
N ALA A 119 9.58 -20.69 -4.67
CA ALA A 119 8.56 -21.41 -3.92
C ALA A 119 7.32 -21.72 -4.77
N ALA A 120 6.89 -20.80 -5.63
CA ALA A 120 5.77 -21.03 -6.54
C ALA A 120 6.02 -22.19 -7.50
N ASN A 121 7.28 -22.44 -7.90
CA ASN A 121 7.65 -23.44 -8.90
C ASN A 121 8.27 -24.73 -8.33
N ASP A 122 8.77 -24.73 -7.08
CA ASP A 122 9.35 -25.92 -6.47
C ASP A 122 8.26 -26.92 -6.05
N PRO A 123 8.20 -28.14 -6.61
CA PRO A 123 7.21 -29.14 -6.24
C PRO A 123 7.29 -29.60 -4.77
N LYS A 124 8.40 -29.33 -4.09
CA LYS A 124 8.57 -29.65 -2.66
C LYS A 124 7.96 -28.58 -1.72
N VAL A 125 7.63 -27.42 -2.24
CA VAL A 125 6.89 -26.39 -1.51
C VAL A 125 5.40 -26.67 -1.66
N THR A 126 4.73 -26.91 -0.57
CA THR A 126 3.29 -27.25 -0.53
C THR A 126 2.44 -26.08 -0.12
N GLU A 127 2.99 -25.16 0.70
CA GLU A 127 2.24 -24.08 1.32
C GLU A 127 3.06 -22.79 1.39
N ILE A 128 2.40 -21.65 1.19
CA ILE A 128 2.94 -20.29 1.41
C ILE A 128 2.00 -19.52 2.34
N LYS A 129 2.53 -19.00 3.45
CA LYS A 129 1.80 -18.11 4.37
C LYS A 129 2.48 -16.76 4.42
N ILE A 130 1.70 -15.69 4.22
CA ILE A 130 2.23 -14.33 4.18
C ILE A 130 1.25 -13.32 4.76
N THR A 131 1.78 -12.28 5.42
CA THR A 131 1.03 -11.10 5.87
C THR A 131 1.39 -9.90 5.00
N LEU A 132 0.38 -9.20 4.48
CA LEU A 132 0.52 -8.06 3.59
C LEU A 132 -0.17 -6.83 4.19
N TYR A 133 0.60 -5.75 4.35
CA TYR A 133 0.10 -4.47 4.87
C TYR A 133 -0.07 -3.44 3.76
N ARG A 134 0.99 -3.12 3.03
CA ARG A 134 1.00 -2.18 1.89
C ARG A 134 1.81 -2.75 0.75
N LEU A 135 1.27 -2.60 -0.45
CA LEU A 135 1.88 -3.11 -1.67
C LEU A 135 1.88 -2.05 -2.77
N ALA A 136 2.91 -2.06 -3.60
CA ALA A 136 2.96 -1.24 -4.80
C ALA A 136 1.84 -1.63 -5.80
N LYS A 137 1.41 -0.68 -6.63
CA LYS A 137 0.36 -0.92 -7.64
C LYS A 137 0.66 -2.08 -8.60
N ASN A 138 1.95 -2.31 -8.92
CA ASN A 138 2.40 -3.42 -9.76
C ASN A 138 3.29 -4.35 -8.92
N SER A 139 2.72 -4.97 -7.89
CA SER A 139 3.46 -5.79 -6.95
C SER A 139 3.85 -7.14 -7.56
N GLN A 140 5.16 -7.38 -7.67
CA GLN A 140 5.71 -8.69 -8.06
C GLN A 140 5.42 -9.77 -7.00
N ILE A 141 5.21 -9.35 -5.74
CA ILE A 141 4.81 -10.27 -4.66
C ILE A 141 3.42 -10.85 -4.96
N ILE A 142 2.45 -10.00 -5.34
CA ILE A 142 1.11 -10.47 -5.71
C ILE A 142 1.17 -11.43 -6.92
N ALA A 143 1.95 -11.10 -7.94
CA ALA A 143 2.11 -11.97 -9.10
C ALA A 143 2.63 -13.36 -8.69
N ALA A 144 3.71 -13.41 -7.91
CA ALA A 144 4.30 -14.67 -7.45
C ALA A 144 3.35 -15.50 -6.58
N LEU A 145 2.49 -14.87 -5.76
CA LEU A 145 1.49 -15.57 -4.96
C LEU A 145 0.35 -16.13 -5.82
N CYS A 146 -0.09 -15.38 -6.83
CA CYS A 146 -1.06 -15.88 -7.81
C CYS A 146 -0.50 -17.09 -8.57
N ASP A 147 0.73 -16.98 -9.10
CA ASP A 147 1.42 -18.07 -9.79
C ASP A 147 1.55 -19.32 -8.89
N ALA A 148 1.86 -19.10 -7.60
CA ALA A 148 1.95 -20.21 -6.64
C ALA A 148 0.61 -20.95 -6.46
N ALA A 149 -0.50 -20.19 -6.32
CA ALA A 149 -1.83 -20.79 -6.19
C ALA A 149 -2.25 -21.51 -7.47
N GLU A 150 -2.01 -20.92 -8.64
CA GLU A 150 -2.26 -21.51 -9.96
C GLU A 150 -1.43 -22.80 -10.18
N ASN A 151 -0.21 -22.86 -9.60
CA ASN A 151 0.63 -24.05 -9.58
C ASN A 151 0.22 -25.10 -8.50
N GLY A 152 -0.95 -24.92 -7.86
CA GLY A 152 -1.52 -25.88 -6.91
C GLY A 152 -0.94 -25.80 -5.49
N LYS A 153 -0.25 -24.71 -5.12
CA LYS A 153 0.20 -24.49 -3.74
C LYS A 153 -0.96 -24.01 -2.86
N ASP A 154 -0.95 -24.38 -1.58
CA ASP A 154 -1.85 -23.78 -0.60
C ASP A 154 -1.31 -22.40 -0.18
N VAL A 155 -1.93 -21.33 -0.68
CA VAL A 155 -1.47 -19.96 -0.44
C VAL A 155 -2.43 -19.28 0.51
N LEU A 156 -1.96 -18.97 1.72
CA LEU A 156 -2.70 -18.25 2.76
C LEU A 156 -2.16 -16.83 2.91
N VAL A 157 -3.00 -15.85 2.66
CA VAL A 157 -2.61 -14.43 2.72
C VAL A 157 -3.45 -13.70 3.74
N LEU A 158 -2.80 -13.14 4.76
CA LEU A 158 -3.43 -12.20 5.68
C LEU A 158 -3.27 -10.79 5.12
N VAL A 159 -4.39 -10.11 4.87
CA VAL A 159 -4.42 -8.75 4.30
C VAL A 159 -4.98 -7.75 5.30
N GLU A 160 -4.26 -6.65 5.54
CA GLU A 160 -4.78 -5.50 6.28
C GLU A 160 -5.56 -4.56 5.35
N LEU A 161 -6.89 -4.62 5.40
CA LEU A 161 -7.75 -3.77 4.56
C LEU A 161 -7.81 -2.32 5.02
N ARG A 162 -7.52 -2.03 6.31
CA ARG A 162 -7.58 -0.68 6.91
C ARG A 162 -6.24 0.06 6.82
N ALA A 163 -5.39 -0.29 5.84
CA ALA A 163 -4.17 0.46 5.57
C ALA A 163 -4.53 1.85 5.06
N ARG A 164 -4.35 2.88 5.90
CA ARG A 164 -4.77 4.27 5.61
C ARG A 164 -4.23 4.76 4.27
N PHE A 165 -5.12 5.25 3.41
CA PHE A 165 -4.92 5.70 2.03
C PHE A 165 -4.66 4.59 0.99
N ASP A 166 -4.58 3.32 1.41
CA ASP A 166 -4.37 2.17 0.52
C ASP A 166 -5.56 1.18 0.54
N GLU A 167 -6.67 1.56 1.16
CA GLU A 167 -7.84 0.68 1.33
C GLU A 167 -8.33 0.14 -0.02
N GLU A 168 -8.54 1.02 -1.02
CA GLU A 168 -9.02 0.62 -2.35
C GLU A 168 -8.00 -0.30 -3.06
N ASN A 169 -6.70 -0.03 -2.90
CA ASN A 169 -5.64 -0.85 -3.47
C ASN A 169 -5.59 -2.25 -2.83
N ASN A 170 -5.66 -2.33 -1.50
CA ASN A 170 -5.63 -3.60 -0.78
C ASN A 170 -6.89 -4.44 -1.03
N ILE A 171 -8.06 -3.80 -1.18
CA ILE A 171 -9.29 -4.47 -1.63
C ILE A 171 -9.10 -5.07 -3.02
N GLY A 172 -8.53 -4.31 -3.96
CA GLY A 172 -8.23 -4.79 -5.31
C GLY A 172 -7.28 -6.00 -5.32
N TRP A 173 -6.22 -5.96 -4.50
CA TRP A 173 -5.28 -7.08 -4.37
C TRP A 173 -5.90 -8.31 -3.72
N SER A 174 -6.71 -8.12 -2.67
CA SER A 174 -7.39 -9.25 -2.03
C SER A 174 -8.32 -9.99 -3.00
N ARG A 175 -9.01 -9.25 -3.87
CA ARG A 175 -9.84 -9.85 -4.93
C ARG A 175 -9.00 -10.64 -5.92
N ARG A 176 -7.94 -10.05 -6.47
CA ARG A 176 -7.06 -10.71 -7.43
C ARG A 176 -6.45 -12.00 -6.88
N LEU A 177 -5.97 -11.97 -5.64
CA LEU A 177 -5.43 -13.14 -4.96
C LEU A 177 -6.50 -14.25 -4.81
N GLN A 178 -7.70 -13.87 -4.40
CA GLN A 178 -8.82 -14.81 -4.25
C GLN A 178 -9.23 -15.43 -5.59
N ASP A 179 -9.30 -14.64 -6.66
CA ASP A 179 -9.62 -15.09 -8.01
C ASP A 179 -8.57 -16.10 -8.54
N SER A 180 -7.30 -15.98 -8.13
CA SER A 180 -6.24 -16.93 -8.43
C SER A 180 -6.22 -18.17 -7.50
N GLY A 181 -7.15 -18.29 -6.55
CA GLY A 181 -7.25 -19.44 -5.66
C GLY A 181 -6.53 -19.32 -4.31
N CYS A 182 -5.98 -18.15 -3.98
CA CYS A 182 -5.42 -17.90 -2.65
C CYS A 182 -6.52 -17.85 -1.58
N LYS A 183 -6.23 -18.38 -0.40
CA LYS A 183 -7.06 -18.20 0.80
C LYS A 183 -6.74 -16.85 1.43
N ILE A 184 -7.75 -16.01 1.65
CA ILE A 184 -7.58 -14.69 2.23
C ILE A 184 -8.12 -14.67 3.65
N ILE A 185 -7.31 -14.16 4.57
CA ILE A 185 -7.72 -13.79 5.92
C ILE A 185 -7.60 -12.29 6.06
N TYR A 186 -8.62 -11.65 6.58
CA TYR A 186 -8.58 -10.26 6.99
C TYR A 186 -8.18 -10.17 8.46
N GLY A 187 -7.39 -9.16 8.79
CA GLY A 187 -6.92 -8.95 10.15
C GLY A 187 -8.08 -8.87 11.16
N PRO A 188 -7.84 -9.17 12.44
CA PRO A 188 -8.87 -9.12 13.47
C PRO A 188 -9.48 -7.72 13.56
N ARG A 189 -10.78 -7.64 13.93
CA ARG A 189 -11.54 -6.37 13.93
C ARG A 189 -10.93 -5.31 14.85
N ASP A 190 -10.34 -5.74 15.95
CA ASP A 190 -9.86 -4.86 17.03
C ASP A 190 -8.34 -4.64 17.01
N LEU A 191 -7.62 -5.35 16.16
CA LEU A 191 -6.17 -5.22 16.01
C LEU A 191 -5.82 -4.81 14.57
N LYS A 192 -4.80 -4.01 14.45
CA LYS A 192 -4.19 -3.68 13.17
C LYS A 192 -2.93 -4.53 13.00
N VAL A 193 -2.83 -5.18 11.86
CA VAL A 193 -1.69 -6.06 11.53
C VAL A 193 -0.52 -5.25 11.00
#